data_a50d43d55f80cfea924aab600f3c384a
#
_entry.id   a50d43d55f80cfea924aab600f3c384a
#
_cell.length_a   1.000
_cell.length_b   1.000
_cell.length_c   1.000
_cell.angle_alpha   90.00
_cell.angle_beta   90.00
_cell.angle_gamma   90.00
#
_symmetry.space_group_name_H-M   'P 1'
#
loop_
_entity.id
_entity.type
_entity.pdbx_description
1 polymer ?
#
loop_
_entity_poly.entity_id
_entity_poly.type
_entity_poly.pdbx_seq_one_letter_code
_entity_poly.pdbx_strand_id
1 'polypeptide(L)'
;MDYDFTSAARHFAAKNAFTTGPHELAGMIGAKADIVIVDVRYPADFRASRIPGAINLPKGKWEKPAGLSKEKLNVLYCYNPQCHLASEAASALLALGYPVAEMEGGFSTWEAFGSPVETPAATAVAA
;
A
#
# COMPACT_ATOMS: atom_id res chain seq x y z
N MET A 1 35.81 0.54 12.98
CA MET A 1 34.68 1.10 12.19
C MET A 1 33.82 1.94 13.11
N ASP A 2 33.50 3.12 12.66
CA ASP A 2 32.59 4.03 13.40
C ASP A 2 31.16 3.79 12.93
N TYR A 3 30.50 2.81 13.50
CA TYR A 3 29.13 2.51 13.15
C TYR A 3 28.16 3.24 14.09
N ASP A 4 27.22 3.97 13.53
CA ASP A 4 26.22 4.70 14.29
C ASP A 4 25.02 3.80 14.62
N PHE A 5 25.10 3.10 15.74
CA PHE A 5 24.05 2.18 16.19
C PHE A 5 22.72 2.89 16.46
N THR A 6 22.76 4.11 16.98
CA THR A 6 21.54 4.87 17.29
C THR A 6 20.76 5.23 16.01
N SER A 7 21.46 5.77 15.02
CA SER A 7 20.82 6.10 13.74
C SER A 7 20.30 4.86 13.01
N ALA A 8 21.08 3.78 13.03
CA ALA A 8 20.67 2.53 12.42
C ALA A 8 19.42 1.96 13.10
N ALA A 9 19.37 1.97 14.43
CA ALA A 9 18.22 1.49 15.18
C ALA A 9 16.95 2.29 14.85
N ARG A 10 17.06 3.62 14.74
CA ARG A 10 15.94 4.48 14.35
C ARG A 10 15.45 4.16 12.93
N HIS A 11 16.38 3.98 12.00
CA HIS A 11 16.05 3.66 10.61
C HIS A 11 15.25 2.36 10.51
N PHE A 12 15.75 1.29 11.14
CA PHE A 12 15.08 0.00 11.06
C PHE A 12 13.78 -0.05 11.86
N ALA A 13 13.70 0.65 12.96
CA ALA A 13 12.44 0.79 13.68
C ALA A 13 11.39 1.50 12.82
N ALA A 14 11.75 2.56 12.11
CA ALA A 14 10.86 3.27 11.21
C ALA A 14 10.47 2.38 10.02
N LYS A 15 11.43 1.68 9.42
CA LYS A 15 11.14 0.75 8.32
C LYS A 15 10.14 -0.31 8.75
N ASN A 16 10.34 -0.93 9.89
CA ASN A 16 9.46 -1.97 10.39
C ASN A 16 8.07 -1.45 10.77
N ALA A 17 7.99 -0.21 11.25
CA ALA A 17 6.72 0.38 11.68
C ALA A 17 5.88 0.91 10.51
N PHE A 18 6.52 1.44 9.46
CA PHE A 18 5.82 2.19 8.41
C PHE A 18 5.86 1.54 7.04
N THR A 19 6.46 0.35 6.91
CA THR A 19 6.46 -0.42 5.68
C THR A 19 6.05 -1.86 5.92
N THR A 20 5.61 -2.51 4.85
CA THR A 20 5.38 -3.96 4.82
C THR A 20 5.82 -4.47 3.46
N GLY A 21 5.92 -5.79 3.31
CA GLY A 21 6.22 -6.40 2.02
C GLY A 21 5.00 -7.12 1.45
N PRO A 22 5.08 -7.58 0.19
CA PRO A 22 3.97 -8.31 -0.43
C PRO A 22 3.60 -9.58 0.31
N HIS A 23 4.58 -10.33 0.81
CA HIS A 23 4.31 -11.57 1.55
C HIS A 23 3.56 -11.28 2.85
N GLU A 24 4.01 -10.29 3.62
CA GLU A 24 3.38 -9.90 4.88
C GLU A 24 1.97 -9.37 4.65
N LEU A 25 1.77 -8.55 3.60
CA LEU A 25 0.45 -8.04 3.28
C LEU A 25 -0.51 -9.16 2.86
N ALA A 26 -0.03 -10.12 2.07
CA ALA A 26 -0.85 -11.29 1.71
C ALA A 26 -1.29 -12.04 2.96
N GLY A 27 -0.40 -12.19 3.94
CA GLY A 27 -0.73 -12.79 5.23
C GLY A 27 -1.78 -12.00 6.01
N MET A 28 -1.68 -10.68 6.01
CA MET A 28 -2.66 -9.80 6.65
C MET A 28 -4.04 -9.94 6.01
N ILE A 29 -4.10 -9.99 4.69
CA ILE A 29 -5.36 -10.19 3.95
C ILE A 29 -5.95 -11.56 4.30
N GLY A 30 -5.14 -12.61 4.28
CA GLY A 30 -5.59 -13.96 4.62
C GLY A 30 -6.11 -14.07 6.05
N ALA A 31 -5.53 -13.34 6.98
CA ALA A 31 -5.95 -13.27 8.38
C ALA A 31 -7.10 -12.28 8.61
N LYS A 32 -7.60 -11.65 7.55
CA LYS A 32 -8.67 -10.63 7.62
C LYS A 32 -8.33 -9.49 8.58
N ALA A 33 -7.09 -9.01 8.51
CA ALA A 33 -6.64 -7.89 9.32
C ALA A 33 -7.49 -6.64 9.05
N ASP A 34 -7.67 -5.83 10.08
CA ASP A 34 -8.50 -4.63 10.00
C ASP A 34 -7.69 -3.45 9.44
N ILE A 35 -7.45 -3.50 8.15
CA ILE A 35 -6.67 -2.53 7.40
C ILE A 35 -7.44 -2.06 6.16
N VAL A 36 -7.05 -0.91 5.63
CA VAL A 36 -7.52 -0.43 4.32
C VAL A 36 -6.36 -0.54 3.33
N ILE A 37 -6.58 -1.17 2.19
CA ILE A 37 -5.57 -1.29 1.14
C ILE A 37 -5.85 -0.24 0.09
N VAL A 38 -4.84 0.57 -0.23
CA VAL A 38 -4.99 1.75 -1.07
C VAL A 38 -4.05 1.68 -2.27
N ASP A 39 -4.63 1.57 -3.46
CA ASP A 39 -3.90 1.59 -4.73
C ASP A 39 -3.80 3.04 -5.20
N VAL A 40 -2.58 3.58 -5.25
CA VAL A 40 -2.36 4.97 -5.68
C VAL A 40 -1.97 5.07 -7.15
N ARG A 41 -2.06 3.97 -7.91
CA ARG A 41 -1.81 3.97 -9.35
C ARG A 41 -2.93 4.70 -10.09
N TYR A 42 -2.74 4.90 -11.38
CA TYR A 42 -3.76 5.50 -12.23
C TYR A 42 -5.02 4.62 -12.30
N PRO A 43 -6.21 5.23 -12.44
CA PRO A 43 -7.47 4.48 -12.43
C PRO A 43 -7.57 3.36 -13.46
N ALA A 44 -6.99 3.55 -14.65
CA ALA A 44 -7.02 2.52 -15.69
C ALA A 44 -6.29 1.25 -15.26
N ASP A 45 -5.14 1.41 -14.59
CA ASP A 45 -4.34 0.27 -14.12
C ASP A 45 -5.01 -0.43 -12.96
N PHE A 46 -5.61 0.32 -12.05
CA PHE A 46 -6.41 -0.21 -10.95
C PHE A 46 -7.58 -1.05 -11.50
N ARG A 47 -8.29 -0.53 -12.48
CA ARG A 47 -9.43 -1.24 -13.08
C ARG A 47 -9.01 -2.54 -13.74
N ALA A 48 -7.83 -2.55 -14.39
CA ALA A 48 -7.35 -3.73 -15.06
C ALA A 48 -7.01 -4.86 -14.11
N SER A 49 -6.34 -4.55 -13.01
CA SER A 49 -5.91 -5.56 -12.03
C SER A 49 -5.43 -4.87 -10.75
N ARG A 50 -5.77 -5.42 -9.59
CA ARG A 50 -5.46 -4.81 -8.29
C ARG A 50 -5.31 -5.86 -7.20
N ILE A 51 -4.74 -5.47 -6.08
CA ILE A 51 -4.73 -6.30 -4.87
C ILE A 51 -6.18 -6.44 -4.38
N PRO A 52 -6.62 -7.65 -4.00
CA PRO A 52 -8.00 -7.87 -3.56
C PRO A 52 -8.40 -6.94 -2.41
N GLY A 53 -9.56 -6.32 -2.54
CA GLY A 53 -10.10 -5.40 -1.53
C GLY A 53 -9.54 -3.99 -1.59
N ALA A 54 -8.61 -3.69 -2.51
CA ALA A 54 -8.03 -2.36 -2.62
C ALA A 54 -9.03 -1.34 -3.13
N ILE A 55 -8.92 -0.12 -2.61
CA ILE A 55 -9.58 1.06 -3.16
C ILE A 55 -8.57 1.85 -3.99
N ASN A 56 -9.03 2.64 -4.94
CA ASN A 56 -8.15 3.46 -5.76
C ASN A 56 -8.14 4.91 -5.26
N LEU A 57 -6.95 5.44 -5.03
CA LEU A 57 -6.76 6.84 -4.64
C LEU A 57 -5.60 7.44 -5.44
N PRO A 58 -5.81 7.77 -6.73
CA PRO A 58 -4.76 8.26 -7.59
C PRO A 58 -4.33 9.67 -7.24
N LYS A 59 -3.15 10.07 -7.75
CA LYS A 59 -2.66 11.45 -7.59
C LYS A 59 -3.70 12.43 -8.10
N GLY A 60 -3.91 13.51 -7.38
CA GLY A 60 -5.00 14.46 -7.61
C GLY A 60 -6.21 14.24 -6.70
N LYS A 61 -6.27 13.11 -6.01
CA LYS A 61 -7.34 12.80 -5.04
C LYS A 61 -6.85 12.78 -3.60
N TRP A 62 -5.56 13.00 -3.35
CA TRP A 62 -4.99 12.89 -2.00
C TRP A 62 -5.39 14.03 -1.07
N GLU A 63 -5.78 15.20 -1.60
CA GLU A 63 -6.18 16.35 -0.79
C GLU A 63 -7.56 16.19 -0.17
N LYS A 64 -8.44 15.45 -0.84
CA LYS A 64 -9.79 15.12 -0.35
C LYS A 64 -10.03 13.63 -0.51
N PRO A 65 -9.30 12.80 0.26
CA PRO A 65 -9.37 11.35 0.07
C PRO A 65 -10.72 10.79 0.50
N ALA A 66 -11.16 9.76 -0.23
CA ALA A 66 -12.37 9.00 0.11
C ALA A 66 -12.01 7.54 0.31
N GLY A 67 -12.70 6.88 1.23
CA GLY A 67 -12.53 5.44 1.48
C GLY A 67 -11.42 5.09 2.47
N LEU A 68 -10.68 6.05 2.96
CA LEU A 68 -9.63 5.85 3.96
C LEU A 68 -10.20 5.83 5.38
N SER A 69 -9.42 5.33 6.31
CA SER A 69 -9.77 5.34 7.73
C SER A 69 -8.76 6.17 8.53
N LYS A 70 -9.25 6.93 9.49
CA LYS A 70 -8.40 7.62 10.46
C LYS A 70 -8.10 6.76 11.69
N GLU A 71 -8.76 5.62 11.81
CA GLU A 71 -8.64 4.72 12.95
C GLU A 71 -7.93 3.41 12.61
N LYS A 72 -7.86 3.07 11.32
CA LYS A 72 -7.21 1.86 10.83
C LYS A 72 -5.97 2.23 10.04
N LEU A 73 -5.05 1.29 9.92
CA LEU A 73 -3.88 1.46 9.07
C LEU A 73 -4.30 1.42 7.60
N ASN A 74 -3.89 2.43 6.85
CA ASN A 74 -4.08 2.50 5.40
C ASN A 74 -2.76 2.08 4.75
N VAL A 75 -2.77 0.95 4.05
CA VAL A 75 -1.57 0.38 3.41
C VAL A 75 -1.57 0.77 1.94
N LEU A 76 -0.59 1.57 1.55
CA LEU A 76 -0.49 2.14 0.20
C LEU A 76 0.44 1.32 -0.68
N TYR A 77 0.10 1.20 -1.96
CA TYR A 77 1.04 0.64 -2.94
C TYR A 77 0.92 1.35 -4.28
N CYS A 78 1.99 1.27 -5.07
CA CYS A 78 2.03 1.82 -6.42
C CYS A 78 2.53 0.78 -7.42
N TYR A 79 3.30 1.15 -8.44
CA TYR A 79 3.62 0.28 -9.57
C TYR A 79 4.73 -0.73 -9.33
N ASN A 80 5.87 -0.28 -8.79
CA ASN A 80 7.11 -1.06 -8.76
C ASN A 80 8.06 -0.49 -7.70
N PRO A 81 9.23 -1.15 -7.46
CA PRO A 81 10.16 -0.70 -6.41
C PRO A 81 10.71 0.72 -6.59
N GLN A 82 10.72 1.25 -7.81
CA GLN A 82 11.25 2.58 -8.10
C GLN A 82 10.18 3.67 -8.08
N CYS A 83 8.91 3.31 -7.96
CA CYS A 83 7.81 4.27 -7.97
C CYS A 83 7.72 5.01 -6.63
N HIS A 84 7.62 6.34 -6.68
CA HIS A 84 7.52 7.18 -5.49
C HIS A 84 6.09 7.63 -5.18
N LEU A 85 5.10 7.23 -5.97
CA LEU A 85 3.72 7.66 -5.76
C LEU A 85 3.18 7.28 -4.37
N ALA A 86 3.51 6.09 -3.89
CA ALA A 86 3.03 5.67 -2.57
C ALA A 86 3.64 6.52 -1.45
N SER A 87 4.93 6.83 -1.52
CA SER A 87 5.57 7.68 -0.51
C SER A 87 5.11 9.13 -0.60
N GLU A 88 4.85 9.64 -1.81
CA GLU A 88 4.27 10.97 -1.99
C GLU A 88 2.85 11.03 -1.41
N ALA A 89 2.02 10.03 -1.71
CA ALA A 89 0.69 9.91 -1.14
C ALA A 89 0.74 9.80 0.38
N ALA A 90 1.67 9.02 0.91
CA ALA A 90 1.85 8.86 2.35
C ALA A 90 2.10 10.20 3.04
N SER A 91 3.00 11.02 2.48
CA SER A 91 3.27 12.35 3.02
C SER A 91 2.02 13.23 3.04
N ALA A 92 1.27 13.23 1.94
CA ALA A 92 0.04 14.02 1.85
C ALA A 92 -1.02 13.55 2.85
N LEU A 93 -1.19 12.24 3.00
CA LEU A 93 -2.21 11.66 3.88
C LEU A 93 -1.85 11.80 5.36
N LEU A 94 -0.57 11.69 5.70
CA LEU A 94 -0.11 11.92 7.06
C LEU A 94 -0.40 13.35 7.52
N ALA A 95 -0.22 14.33 6.62
CA ALA A 95 -0.54 15.73 6.91
C ALA A 95 -2.03 15.94 7.22
N LEU A 96 -2.89 15.06 6.73
CA LEU A 96 -4.34 15.09 6.98
C LEU A 96 -4.76 14.20 8.15
N GLY A 97 -3.82 13.52 8.82
CA GLY A 97 -4.10 12.72 10.00
C GLY A 97 -4.49 11.26 9.74
N TYR A 98 -4.19 10.73 8.56
CA TYR A 98 -4.45 9.32 8.25
C TYR A 98 -3.22 8.47 8.59
N PRO A 99 -3.38 7.38 9.38
CA PRO A 99 -2.28 6.44 9.61
C PRO A 99 -1.97 5.69 8.31
N VAL A 100 -0.69 5.64 7.91
CA VAL A 100 -0.29 4.99 6.67
C VAL A 100 0.92 4.10 6.87
N ALA A 101 1.01 3.07 6.03
CA ALA A 101 2.20 2.28 5.81
C ALA A 101 2.31 2.04 4.30
N GLU A 102 3.53 1.79 3.81
CA GLU A 102 3.75 1.49 2.41
C GLU A 102 4.03 0.00 2.22
N MET A 103 3.36 -0.63 1.24
CA MET A 103 3.82 -1.95 0.78
C MET A 103 4.95 -1.71 -0.21
N GLU A 104 6.16 -2.10 0.19
CA GLU A 104 7.34 -1.97 -0.66
C GLU A 104 7.24 -2.90 -1.86
N GLY A 105 7.84 -2.48 -2.96
CA GLY A 105 7.89 -3.27 -4.19
C GLY A 105 6.77 -2.97 -5.18
N GLY A 106 5.64 -2.47 -4.73
CA GLY A 106 4.52 -2.14 -5.59
C GLY A 106 3.81 -3.34 -6.21
N PHE A 107 2.89 -3.07 -7.11
CA PHE A 107 2.05 -4.11 -7.71
C PHE A 107 2.85 -5.12 -8.52
N SER A 108 3.92 -4.70 -9.20
CA SER A 108 4.76 -5.63 -9.98
C SER A 108 5.40 -6.70 -9.09
N THR A 109 5.82 -6.34 -7.88
CA THR A 109 6.39 -7.31 -6.94
C THR A 109 5.30 -8.21 -6.36
N TRP A 110 4.12 -7.67 -6.07
CA TRP A 110 2.96 -8.45 -5.66
C TRP A 110 2.66 -9.56 -6.67
N GLU A 111 2.59 -9.21 -7.96
CA GLU A 111 2.36 -10.18 -9.03
C GLU A 111 3.50 -11.20 -9.14
N ALA A 112 4.75 -10.75 -9.01
CA ALA A 112 5.91 -11.63 -9.11
C ALA A 112 5.93 -12.72 -8.04
N PHE A 113 5.37 -12.44 -6.86
CA PHE A 113 5.22 -13.45 -5.81
C PHE A 113 4.04 -14.41 -6.06
N GLY A 114 3.27 -14.20 -7.13
CA GLY A 114 2.12 -15.05 -7.43
C GLY A 114 0.94 -14.85 -6.49
N SER A 115 0.89 -13.72 -5.79
CA SER A 115 -0.21 -13.41 -4.87
C SER A 115 -1.50 -13.13 -5.64
N PRO A 116 -2.68 -13.37 -5.03
CA PRO A 116 -3.96 -13.19 -5.72
C PRO A 116 -4.19 -11.76 -6.20
N VAL A 117 -4.83 -11.63 -7.36
CA VAL A 117 -5.24 -10.34 -7.89
C VAL A 117 -6.74 -10.35 -8.16
N GLU A 118 -7.34 -9.17 -8.14
CA GLU A 118 -8.73 -8.95 -8.47
C GLU A 118 -8.79 -8.27 -9.84
N THR A 119 -9.64 -8.79 -10.72
CA THR A 119 -9.85 -8.24 -12.07
C THR A 119 -11.34 -8.03 -12.28
N PRO A 120 -11.74 -7.20 -13.27
CA PRO A 120 -13.17 -7.02 -13.56
C PRO A 120 -13.90 -8.33 -13.89
N ALA A 121 -13.25 -9.22 -14.64
CA ALA A 121 -13.83 -10.51 -14.98
C ALA A 121 -14.06 -11.40 -13.76
N ALA A 122 -13.06 -11.48 -12.87
CA ALA A 122 -13.16 -12.25 -11.62
C ALA A 122 -14.23 -11.66 -10.71
N THR A 123 -14.29 -10.32 -10.60
CA THR A 123 -15.30 -9.62 -9.80
C THR A 123 -16.69 -9.88 -10.35
N ALA A 124 -16.87 -9.82 -11.67
CA ALA A 124 -18.16 -10.08 -12.33
C ALA A 124 -18.63 -11.52 -12.10
N VAL A 125 -17.72 -12.48 -12.12
CA VAL A 125 -18.03 -13.90 -11.88
C VAL A 125 -18.40 -14.13 -10.41
N ALA A 126 -17.73 -13.43 -9.49
CA ALA A 126 -17.98 -13.56 -8.05
C ALA A 126 -19.30 -12.90 -7.64
N ALA A 127 -19.76 -11.93 -8.40
CA ALA A 127 -21.03 -11.27 -8.15
C ALA A 127 -22.20 -12.11 -8.61
#